data_d2fdd3eaec3f7d240254d04f568c7ce0
#
_entry.id   d2fdd3eaec3f7d240254d04f568c7ce0
#
_cell.length_a   1.000
_cell.length_b   1.000
_cell.length_c   1.000
_cell.angle_alpha   90.00
_cell.angle_beta   90.00
_cell.angle_gamma   90.00
#
_symmetry.space_group_name_H-M   'P 1'
#
loop_
_entity.id
_entity.type
_entity.pdbx_description
1 polymer ?
#
loop_
_entity_poly.entity_id
_entity_poly.type
_entity_poly.pdbx_seq_one_letter_code
_entity_poly.pdbx_strand_id
1 'polypeptide(L)'
;MGVLLGLVALWIITDRRYTHIEDETFQELRVHRVFSRIDISTIFFFLGILMSVQALNATGQLTIMANFLSDNFENVNLIALILGVCSSFLDNVALVSATMGMYPVAESGQFMADSSFWTFLAYCAVTGGSILIIGSASGVTAMGLEKISFGYYLKRFTPSILIGFLLGAGVYSLMF
;
A
#
# COMPACT_ATOMS: atom_id res chain seq x y z
N MET A 1 21.86 1.54 -9.42
CA MET A 1 22.50 1.77 -10.74
C MET A 1 22.05 0.76 -11.79
N GLY A 2 22.07 -0.57 -11.57
CA GLY A 2 21.69 -1.57 -12.57
C GLY A 2 20.27 -1.40 -13.16
N VAL A 3 19.28 -1.06 -12.34
CA VAL A 3 17.89 -0.85 -12.78
C VAL A 3 17.78 0.33 -13.76
N LEU A 4 18.45 1.45 -13.48
CA LEU A 4 18.45 2.62 -14.37
C LEU A 4 19.12 2.30 -15.72
N LEU A 5 20.25 1.59 -15.70
CA LEU A 5 20.93 1.14 -16.93
C LEU A 5 20.04 0.18 -17.73
N GLY A 6 19.35 -0.75 -17.04
CA GLY A 6 18.38 -1.64 -17.66
C GLY A 6 17.22 -0.90 -18.33
N LEU A 7 16.65 0.10 -17.66
CA LEU A 7 15.57 0.93 -18.22
C LEU A 7 16.03 1.74 -19.43
N VAL A 8 17.22 2.33 -19.38
CA VAL A 8 17.81 3.07 -20.52
C VAL A 8 18.09 2.14 -21.70
N ALA A 9 18.64 0.96 -21.45
CA ALA A 9 18.89 -0.05 -22.50
C ALA A 9 17.57 -0.50 -23.13
N LEU A 10 16.55 -0.78 -22.32
CA LEU A 10 15.22 -1.16 -22.79
C LEU A 10 14.58 -0.03 -23.61
N TRP A 11 14.74 1.22 -23.21
CA TRP A 11 14.30 2.38 -23.98
C TRP A 11 14.97 2.43 -25.35
N ILE A 12 16.30 2.37 -25.41
CA ILE A 12 17.04 2.45 -26.67
C ILE A 12 16.66 1.32 -27.63
N ILE A 13 16.54 0.08 -27.10
CA ILE A 13 16.20 -1.10 -27.88
C ILE A 13 14.76 -0.96 -28.44
N THR A 14 13.82 -0.59 -27.59
CA THR A 14 12.40 -0.47 -27.96
C THR A 14 12.18 0.67 -28.95
N ASP A 15 12.78 1.83 -28.70
CA ASP A 15 12.63 2.99 -29.60
C ASP A 15 13.23 2.71 -30.98
N ARG A 16 14.43 2.11 -31.07
CA ARG A 16 15.04 1.70 -32.35
C ARG A 16 14.22 0.65 -33.09
N ARG A 17 13.67 -0.33 -32.36
CA ARG A 17 12.93 -1.43 -32.99
C ARG A 17 11.60 -0.99 -33.59
N TYR A 18 10.92 -0.03 -32.98
CA TYR A 18 9.59 0.39 -33.37
C TYR A 18 9.55 1.72 -34.17
N THR A 19 10.68 2.37 -34.37
CA THR A 19 10.75 3.62 -35.16
C THR A 19 10.40 3.41 -36.64
N HIS A 20 10.65 2.22 -37.19
CA HIS A 20 10.45 1.89 -38.61
C HIS A 20 9.17 1.11 -38.89
N ILE A 21 8.32 0.88 -37.91
CA ILE A 21 7.07 0.15 -38.08
C ILE A 21 5.94 1.18 -38.18
N GLU A 22 5.27 1.26 -39.34
CA GLU A 22 4.16 2.19 -39.59
C GLU A 22 2.83 1.76 -38.98
N ASP A 23 2.77 0.57 -38.36
CA ASP A 23 1.56 0.07 -37.71
C ASP A 23 1.26 0.89 -36.45
N GLU A 24 0.06 1.49 -36.39
CA GLU A 24 -0.39 2.34 -35.26
C GLU A 24 -0.31 1.63 -33.92
N THR A 25 -0.56 0.33 -33.88
CA THR A 25 -0.52 -0.50 -32.66
C THR A 25 0.90 -0.54 -32.05
N PHE A 26 1.92 -0.60 -32.88
CA PHE A 26 3.32 -0.61 -32.42
C PHE A 26 3.85 0.78 -32.10
N GLN A 27 3.32 1.82 -32.71
CA GLN A 27 3.63 3.22 -32.39
C GLN A 27 3.20 3.58 -30.96
N GLU A 28 2.14 2.94 -30.44
CA GLU A 28 1.68 3.13 -29.06
C GLU A 28 2.62 2.52 -28.02
N LEU A 29 3.43 1.52 -28.40
CA LEU A 29 4.43 0.87 -27.53
C LEU A 29 5.75 1.65 -27.41
N ARG A 30 5.89 2.77 -28.13
CA ARG A 30 7.07 3.63 -27.98
C ARG A 30 7.13 4.20 -26.57
N VAL A 31 8.30 4.16 -25.99
CA VAL A 31 8.55 4.59 -24.61
C VAL A 31 8.06 6.01 -24.35
N HIS A 32 8.23 6.93 -25.32
CA HIS A 32 7.72 8.29 -25.23
C HIS A 32 6.19 8.35 -25.06
N ARG A 33 5.42 7.52 -25.77
CA ARG A 33 3.95 7.46 -25.61
C ARG A 33 3.53 6.80 -24.30
N VAL A 34 4.27 5.78 -23.87
CA VAL A 34 4.03 5.15 -22.57
C VAL A 34 4.28 6.15 -21.45
N PHE A 35 5.38 6.91 -21.51
CA PHE A 35 5.67 7.95 -20.51
C PHE A 35 4.62 9.07 -20.49
N SER A 36 4.03 9.44 -21.62
CA SER A 36 2.97 10.45 -21.67
C SER A 36 1.65 10.00 -21.00
N ARG A 37 1.49 8.69 -20.77
CA ARG A 37 0.33 8.10 -20.08
C ARG A 37 0.54 7.94 -18.56
N ILE A 38 1.74 8.22 -18.08
CA ILE A 38 2.02 8.15 -16.63
C ILE A 38 1.24 9.27 -15.94
N ASP A 39 0.46 8.87 -14.96
CA ASP A 39 -0.26 9.83 -14.11
C ASP A 39 0.69 10.46 -13.10
N ILE A 40 1.18 11.64 -13.47
CA ILE A 40 2.08 12.46 -12.65
C ILE A 40 1.42 12.81 -11.31
N SER A 41 0.08 12.99 -11.30
CA SER A 41 -0.66 13.31 -10.07
C SER A 41 -0.53 12.20 -9.05
N THR A 42 -0.65 10.94 -9.48
CA THR A 42 -0.44 9.76 -8.62
C THR A 42 0.99 9.71 -8.06
N ILE A 43 2.00 10.02 -8.89
CA ILE A 43 3.40 10.06 -8.40
C ILE A 43 3.57 11.12 -7.32
N PHE A 44 3.09 12.34 -7.53
CA PHE A 44 3.16 13.41 -6.53
C PHE A 44 2.32 13.10 -5.29
N PHE A 45 1.20 12.42 -5.43
CA PHE A 45 0.38 11.97 -4.32
C PHE A 45 1.17 11.01 -3.41
N PHE A 46 1.77 9.96 -3.96
CA PHE A 46 2.58 9.03 -3.17
C PHE A 46 3.82 9.69 -2.58
N LEU A 47 4.49 10.56 -3.34
CA LEU A 47 5.62 11.34 -2.83
C LEU A 47 5.21 12.18 -1.62
N GLY A 48 4.08 12.89 -1.71
CA GLY A 48 3.53 13.68 -0.62
C GLY A 48 3.23 12.86 0.63
N ILE A 49 2.63 11.68 0.47
CA ILE A 49 2.39 10.73 1.57
C ILE A 49 3.71 10.33 2.24
N LEU A 50 4.68 9.86 1.46
CA LEU A 50 5.96 9.41 2.00
C LEU A 50 6.73 10.55 2.71
N MET A 51 6.70 11.75 2.16
CA MET A 51 7.28 12.93 2.81
C MET A 51 6.57 13.28 4.13
N SER A 52 5.25 13.18 4.17
CA SER A 52 4.47 13.42 5.38
C SER A 52 4.78 12.40 6.48
N VAL A 53 4.88 11.12 6.12
CA VAL A 53 5.27 10.05 7.06
C VAL A 53 6.68 10.28 7.59
N GLN A 54 7.62 10.69 6.72
CA GLN A 54 8.99 11.01 7.15
C GLN A 54 9.04 12.24 8.08
N ALA A 55 8.21 13.24 7.85
CA ALA A 55 8.09 14.39 8.75
C ALA A 55 7.57 13.99 10.13
N LEU A 56 6.55 13.11 10.19
CA LEU A 56 6.04 12.55 11.45
C LEU A 56 7.09 11.72 12.17
N ASN A 57 7.90 10.97 11.44
CA ASN A 57 9.02 10.21 12.01
C ASN A 57 10.09 11.15 12.60
N ALA A 58 10.50 12.15 11.82
CA ALA A 58 11.51 13.13 12.25
C ALA A 58 11.09 13.96 13.48
N THR A 59 9.80 14.20 13.64
CA THR A 59 9.24 14.91 14.82
C THR A 59 9.02 13.99 16.03
N GLY A 60 9.28 12.68 15.91
CA GLY A 60 9.10 11.69 16.98
C GLY A 60 7.65 11.30 17.26
N GLN A 61 6.69 11.79 16.49
CA GLN A 61 5.27 11.46 16.69
C GLN A 61 4.97 9.98 16.47
N LEU A 62 5.64 9.35 15.50
CA LEU A 62 5.51 7.90 15.27
C LEU A 62 6.02 7.09 16.46
N THR A 63 7.10 7.53 17.11
CA THR A 63 7.63 6.89 18.33
C THR A 63 6.63 7.01 19.48
N ILE A 64 5.97 8.14 19.65
CA ILE A 64 4.92 8.32 20.67
C ILE A 64 3.75 7.36 20.41
N MET A 65 3.32 7.23 19.16
CA MET A 65 2.27 6.28 18.77
C MET A 65 2.70 4.82 19.01
N ALA A 66 3.94 4.47 18.67
CA ALA A 66 4.49 3.13 18.89
C ALA A 66 4.48 2.77 20.38
N ASN A 67 4.97 3.67 21.22
CA ASN A 67 4.98 3.47 22.67
C ASN A 67 3.56 3.33 23.21
N PHE A 68 2.64 4.19 22.81
CA PHE A 68 1.23 4.10 23.21
C PHE A 68 0.62 2.75 22.84
N LEU A 69 0.86 2.24 21.64
CA LEU A 69 0.36 0.93 21.22
C LEU A 69 1.02 -0.20 22.02
N SER A 70 2.34 -0.15 22.21
CA SER A 70 3.10 -1.19 22.92
C SER A 70 2.80 -1.22 24.43
N ASP A 71 2.53 -0.06 25.03
CA ASP A 71 2.19 0.05 26.46
C ASP A 71 0.76 -0.46 26.76
N ASN A 72 -0.16 -0.36 25.79
CA ASN A 72 -1.55 -0.77 25.98
C ASN A 72 -1.84 -2.18 25.47
N PHE A 73 -1.03 -2.68 24.53
CA PHE A 73 -1.26 -3.97 23.86
C PHE A 73 0.03 -4.80 23.89
N GLU A 74 0.06 -5.85 24.68
CA GLU A 74 1.20 -6.78 24.75
C GLU A 74 1.34 -7.66 23.50
N ASN A 75 0.22 -7.91 22.80
CA ASN A 75 0.20 -8.79 21.64
C ASN A 75 0.43 -8.01 20.34
N VAL A 76 1.55 -8.29 19.69
CA VAL A 76 1.96 -7.62 18.43
C VAL A 76 0.96 -7.88 17.29
N ASN A 77 0.31 -9.05 17.28
CA ASN A 77 -0.72 -9.35 16.28
C ASN A 77 -1.96 -8.47 16.47
N LEU A 78 -2.29 -8.14 17.73
CA LEU A 78 -3.38 -7.22 18.02
C LEU A 78 -3.04 -5.79 17.55
N ILE A 79 -1.79 -5.37 17.71
CA ILE A 79 -1.31 -4.09 17.17
C ILE A 79 -1.45 -4.08 15.63
N ALA A 80 -1.01 -5.13 14.95
CA ALA A 80 -1.16 -5.23 13.50
C ALA A 80 -2.64 -5.21 13.04
N LEU A 81 -3.53 -5.84 13.81
CA LEU A 81 -4.96 -5.84 13.54
C LEU A 81 -5.57 -4.44 13.69
N ILE A 82 -5.21 -3.71 14.76
CA ILE A 82 -5.66 -2.33 14.98
C ILE A 82 -5.18 -1.43 13.85
N LEU A 83 -3.91 -1.53 13.47
CA LEU A 83 -3.34 -0.80 12.35
C LEU A 83 -4.06 -1.16 11.04
N GLY A 84 -4.40 -2.44 10.84
CA GLY A 84 -5.20 -2.87 9.69
C GLY A 84 -6.59 -2.23 9.63
N VAL A 85 -7.27 -2.10 10.76
CA VAL A 85 -8.55 -1.35 10.80
C VAL A 85 -8.31 0.13 10.49
N CYS A 86 -7.23 0.73 10.98
CA CYS A 86 -6.85 2.12 10.63
C CYS A 86 -6.58 2.28 9.13
N SER A 87 -6.11 1.23 8.42
CA SER A 87 -5.94 1.24 6.97
C SER A 87 -7.24 1.49 6.20
N SER A 88 -8.39 1.25 6.82
CA SER A 88 -9.67 1.58 6.18
C SER A 88 -9.88 3.07 5.93
N PHE A 89 -9.19 3.93 6.69
CA PHE A 89 -9.25 5.40 6.57
C PHE A 89 -7.99 5.98 5.91
N LEU A 90 -6.87 5.26 6.02
CA LEU A 90 -5.57 5.65 5.48
C LEU A 90 -5.22 4.74 4.32
N ASP A 91 -4.52 5.28 3.34
CA ASP A 91 -3.96 4.43 2.28
C ASP A 91 -3.00 3.39 2.88
N ASN A 92 -3.09 2.15 2.37
CA ASN A 92 -2.31 1.03 2.86
C ASN A 92 -0.79 1.25 2.75
N VAL A 93 -0.32 1.98 1.72
CA VAL A 93 1.10 2.31 1.54
C VAL A 93 1.55 3.28 2.64
N ALA A 94 0.74 4.29 2.94
CA ALA A 94 1.01 5.25 4.01
C ALA A 94 1.07 4.56 5.37
N LEU A 95 0.12 3.66 5.63
CA LEU A 95 0.08 2.93 6.89
C LEU A 95 1.30 2.03 7.09
N VAL A 96 1.65 1.22 6.09
CA VAL A 96 2.82 0.33 6.17
C VAL A 96 4.11 1.16 6.35
N SER A 97 4.27 2.25 5.61
CA SER A 97 5.41 3.15 5.75
C SER A 97 5.49 3.77 7.16
N ALA A 98 4.35 4.20 7.72
CA ALA A 98 4.29 4.72 9.08
C ALA A 98 4.65 3.63 10.11
N THR A 99 4.13 2.42 9.94
CA THR A 99 4.43 1.30 10.84
C THR A 99 5.91 0.92 10.81
N MET A 100 6.56 0.96 9.64
CA MET A 100 8.01 0.76 9.54
C MET A 100 8.80 1.89 10.23
N GLY A 101 8.26 3.10 10.31
CA GLY A 101 8.82 4.20 11.10
C GLY A 101 8.59 4.05 12.60
N MET A 102 7.48 3.43 13.00
CA MET A 102 7.14 3.12 14.40
C MET A 102 7.95 1.95 14.95
N TYR A 103 8.07 0.89 14.17
CA TYR A 103 8.74 -0.36 14.50
C TYR A 103 9.84 -0.62 13.45
N PRO A 104 11.07 -0.13 13.65
CA PRO A 104 12.14 -0.37 12.70
C PRO A 104 12.47 -1.86 12.63
N VAL A 105 12.80 -2.32 11.42
CA VAL A 105 13.21 -3.71 11.19
C VAL A 105 14.47 -4.01 12.02
N ALA A 106 14.38 -5.02 12.89
CA ALA A 106 15.45 -5.43 13.78
C ALA A 106 16.20 -6.66 13.23
N GLU A 107 17.41 -6.90 13.73
CA GLU A 107 18.19 -8.10 13.40
C GLU A 107 17.67 -9.36 14.11
N SER A 108 16.93 -9.18 15.22
CA SER A 108 16.37 -10.27 16.03
C SER A 108 15.09 -9.84 16.73
N GLY A 109 14.25 -10.81 17.09
CA GLY A 109 13.00 -10.58 17.82
C GLY A 109 11.77 -10.45 16.92
N GLN A 110 10.70 -9.89 17.47
CA GLN A 110 9.37 -9.85 16.83
C GLN A 110 9.31 -8.97 15.57
N PHE A 111 10.23 -8.03 15.41
CA PHE A 111 10.31 -7.10 14.28
C PHE A 111 11.44 -7.43 13.30
N MET A 112 11.93 -8.67 13.31
CA MET A 112 12.90 -9.16 12.32
C MET A 112 12.28 -9.15 10.91
N ALA A 113 13.09 -8.97 9.86
CA ALA A 113 12.63 -8.85 8.48
C ALA A 113 11.67 -9.97 8.03
N ASP A 114 11.94 -11.22 8.47
CA ASP A 114 11.15 -12.41 8.13
C ASP A 114 10.14 -12.79 9.25
N SER A 115 9.83 -11.87 10.16
CA SER A 115 8.90 -12.17 11.24
C SER A 115 7.46 -12.27 10.76
N SER A 116 6.67 -13.05 11.49
CA SER A 116 5.22 -13.19 11.26
C SER A 116 4.48 -11.85 11.37
N PHE A 117 5.00 -10.90 12.18
CA PHE A 117 4.42 -9.57 12.30
C PHE A 117 4.27 -8.84 10.98
N TRP A 118 5.33 -8.79 10.16
CA TRP A 118 5.30 -8.07 8.87
C TRP A 118 4.37 -8.73 7.86
N THR A 119 4.34 -10.06 7.85
CA THR A 119 3.41 -10.80 6.99
C THR A 119 1.96 -10.56 7.41
N PHE A 120 1.70 -10.58 8.71
CA PHE A 120 0.37 -10.31 9.24
C PHE A 120 -0.05 -8.85 9.04
N LEU A 121 0.87 -7.91 9.25
CA LEU A 121 0.64 -6.49 8.96
C LEU A 121 0.30 -6.26 7.50
N ALA A 122 1.00 -6.89 6.57
CA ALA A 122 0.70 -6.79 5.14
C ALA A 122 -0.71 -7.28 4.81
N TYR A 123 -1.11 -8.43 5.36
CA TYR A 123 -2.49 -8.92 5.27
C TYR A 123 -3.48 -7.91 5.84
N CYS A 124 -3.24 -7.43 7.08
CA CYS A 124 -4.14 -6.51 7.76
C CYS A 124 -4.25 -5.16 7.04
N ALA A 125 -3.15 -4.62 6.53
CA ALA A 125 -3.14 -3.35 5.82
C ALA A 125 -3.93 -3.43 4.50
N VAL A 126 -3.70 -4.46 3.68
CA VAL A 126 -4.36 -4.60 2.38
C VAL A 126 -5.85 -4.94 2.52
N THR A 127 -6.18 -5.92 3.36
CA THR A 127 -7.59 -6.32 3.55
C THR A 127 -8.36 -5.30 4.38
N GLY A 128 -7.72 -4.71 5.39
CA GLY A 128 -8.29 -3.63 6.20
C GLY A 128 -8.61 -2.39 5.37
N GLY A 129 -7.74 -2.01 4.43
CA GLY A 129 -7.98 -0.92 3.49
C GLY A 129 -9.23 -1.10 2.62
N SER A 130 -9.69 -2.34 2.44
CA SER A 130 -10.91 -2.64 1.69
C SER A 130 -12.19 -2.54 2.52
N ILE A 131 -12.11 -2.43 3.85
CA ILE A 131 -13.29 -2.30 4.75
C ILE A 131 -14.09 -1.05 4.37
N LEU A 132 -13.41 0.07 4.18
CA LEU A 132 -14.00 1.27 3.59
C LEU A 132 -13.39 1.47 2.20
N ILE A 133 -14.21 1.76 1.22
CA ILE A 133 -13.76 1.91 -0.18
C ILE A 133 -12.73 3.03 -0.36
N ILE A 134 -12.69 3.99 0.57
CA ILE A 134 -11.75 5.12 0.58
C ILE A 134 -10.35 4.75 1.06
N GLY A 135 -10.19 3.61 1.74
CA GLY A 135 -8.90 3.14 2.28
C GLY A 135 -7.95 2.58 1.22
N SER A 136 -8.36 2.52 -0.05
CA SER A 136 -7.48 2.09 -1.13
C SER A 136 -7.72 2.90 -2.41
N ALA A 137 -6.65 3.28 -3.10
CA ALA A 137 -6.72 4.00 -4.37
C ALA A 137 -7.49 3.22 -5.43
N SER A 138 -7.31 1.88 -5.48
CA SER A 138 -8.06 1.00 -6.39
C SER A 138 -9.55 0.97 -6.07
N GLY A 139 -9.94 0.98 -4.79
CA GLY A 139 -11.32 1.05 -4.36
C GLY A 139 -12.00 2.34 -4.81
N VAL A 140 -11.34 3.48 -4.62
CA VAL A 140 -11.85 4.79 -5.07
C VAL A 140 -12.01 4.83 -6.60
N THR A 141 -11.04 4.29 -7.33
CA THR A 141 -11.12 4.19 -8.80
C THR A 141 -12.29 3.31 -9.24
N ALA A 142 -12.44 2.13 -8.63
CA ALA A 142 -13.58 1.24 -8.93
C ALA A 142 -14.93 1.89 -8.62
N MET A 143 -15.03 2.63 -7.51
CA MET A 143 -16.22 3.39 -7.15
C MET A 143 -16.57 4.42 -8.23
N GLY A 144 -15.55 5.12 -8.75
CA GLY A 144 -15.74 6.13 -9.80
C GLY A 144 -16.20 5.50 -11.12
N LEU A 145 -15.60 4.40 -11.55
CA LEU A 145 -15.92 3.69 -12.78
C LEU A 145 -17.32 3.07 -12.75
N GLU A 146 -17.66 2.39 -11.66
CA GLU A 146 -18.94 1.69 -11.49
C GLU A 146 -20.05 2.60 -10.96
N LYS A 147 -19.75 3.88 -10.70
CA LYS A 147 -20.69 4.86 -10.12
C LYS A 147 -21.38 4.38 -8.84
N ILE A 148 -20.65 3.63 -8.04
CA ILE A 148 -21.14 3.12 -6.74
C ILE A 148 -21.06 4.25 -5.72
N SER A 149 -22.16 4.50 -4.98
CA SER A 149 -22.11 5.48 -3.89
C SER A 149 -21.42 4.90 -2.65
N PHE A 150 -20.72 5.75 -1.90
CA PHE A 150 -20.06 5.36 -0.65
C PHE A 150 -21.04 4.71 0.35
N GLY A 151 -22.25 5.27 0.49
CA GLY A 151 -23.27 4.73 1.39
C GLY A 151 -23.76 3.33 0.98
N TYR A 152 -23.85 3.05 -0.31
CA TYR A 152 -24.19 1.72 -0.81
C TYR A 152 -23.09 0.70 -0.48
N TYR A 153 -21.82 1.07 -0.72
CA TYR A 153 -20.68 0.22 -0.36
C TYR A 153 -20.66 -0.09 1.13
N LEU A 154 -20.80 0.92 1.97
CA LEU A 154 -20.78 0.79 3.43
C LEU A 154 -21.86 -0.16 3.95
N LYS A 155 -23.07 -0.13 3.38
CA LYS A 155 -24.17 -1.00 3.80
C LYS A 155 -24.08 -2.41 3.24
N ARG A 156 -23.60 -2.56 2.02
CA ARG A 156 -23.67 -3.82 1.29
C ARG A 156 -22.38 -4.64 1.37
N PHE A 157 -21.22 -3.99 1.24
CA PHE A 157 -19.94 -4.69 1.13
C PHE A 157 -19.15 -4.69 2.44
N THR A 158 -19.11 -3.56 3.17
CA THR A 158 -18.32 -3.45 4.40
C THR A 158 -18.59 -4.55 5.43
N PRO A 159 -19.85 -4.97 5.72
CA PRO A 159 -20.07 -6.03 6.70
C PRO A 159 -19.45 -7.39 6.28
N SER A 160 -19.55 -7.73 5.00
CA SER A 160 -18.97 -8.99 4.48
C SER A 160 -17.44 -8.94 4.49
N ILE A 161 -16.86 -7.80 4.13
CA ILE A 161 -15.41 -7.60 4.13
C ILE A 161 -14.87 -7.63 5.56
N LEU A 162 -15.55 -6.99 6.50
CA LEU A 162 -15.17 -6.99 7.91
C LEU A 162 -15.18 -8.43 8.51
N ILE A 163 -16.20 -9.21 8.19
CA ILE A 163 -16.25 -10.61 8.60
C ILE A 163 -15.09 -11.40 7.99
N GLY A 164 -14.82 -11.23 6.69
CA GLY A 164 -13.70 -11.88 6.01
C GLY A 164 -12.34 -11.46 6.59
N PHE A 165 -12.17 -10.17 6.89
CA PHE A 165 -10.98 -9.63 7.54
C PHE A 165 -10.73 -10.28 8.92
N LEU A 166 -11.76 -10.32 9.77
CA LEU A 166 -11.64 -10.90 11.11
C LEU A 166 -11.42 -12.42 11.07
N LEU A 167 -12.11 -13.13 10.18
CA LEU A 167 -11.92 -14.58 10.01
C LEU A 167 -10.49 -14.90 9.52
N GLY A 168 -9.99 -14.17 8.53
CA GLY A 168 -8.64 -14.38 8.04
C GLY A 168 -7.57 -14.03 9.08
N ALA A 169 -7.78 -12.94 9.86
CA ALA A 169 -6.92 -12.61 10.98
C ALA A 169 -6.94 -13.70 12.07
N GLY A 170 -8.12 -14.27 12.37
CA GLY A 170 -8.28 -15.36 13.31
C GLY A 170 -7.57 -16.63 12.85
N VAL A 171 -7.71 -17.00 11.56
CA VAL A 171 -6.99 -18.17 11.01
C VAL A 171 -5.48 -17.96 11.08
N TYR A 172 -4.99 -16.76 10.73
CA TYR A 172 -3.57 -16.45 10.81
C TYR A 172 -3.04 -16.59 12.25
N SER A 173 -3.75 -16.02 13.23
CA SER A 173 -3.38 -16.08 14.65
C SER A 173 -3.45 -17.50 15.26
N LEU A 174 -4.18 -18.42 14.61
CA LEU A 174 -4.23 -19.83 15.03
C LEU A 174 -3.11 -20.67 14.40
N MET A 175 -2.56 -20.22 13.27
CA MET A 175 -1.49 -20.95 12.55
C MET A 175 -0.09 -20.53 12.97
N PHE A 176 0.07 -19.29 13.44
CA PHE A 176 1.33 -18.64 13.81
C PHE A 176 1.25 -17.95 15.17
#